data_ac0afa6b3faebfececd6279d38b1a0c7
#
_entry.id   ac0afa6b3faebfececd6279d38b1a0c7
#
_cell.length_a   1.000
_cell.length_b   1.000
_cell.length_c   1.000
_cell.angle_alpha   90.00
_cell.angle_beta   90.00
_cell.angle_gamma   90.00
#
_symmetry.space_group_name_H-M   'P 1'
#
loop_
_entity.id
_entity.type
_entity.pdbx_description
1 polymer ?
#
loop_
_entity_poly.entity_id
_entity_poly.type
_entity_poly.pdbx_seq_one_letter_code
_entity_poly.pdbx_strand_id
1 'polypeptide(L)'
;MHFPALVRTAFAGRSALLASAAALLAGCAHHPAAPPAPAPHRVDLPTDTGLPASAARALNQRFPYMHPIGHSAGHLQVDDADDLAVLLAPLGQSTDAVVAVLVTGAGGEYRVATASKVIAPGCDTCTTTVDIAHHLLSVHVMRPADPEFERVTWQFGYRDTDDALRLVGVTAAQPAGDDPIAHSYAISTNLVNGAKVDTLDPTQADPSRRRELKSTVSLRPAIAFDAFSFTPQALVPELRRQPLSAFEPAESVPASAVALLRARFPGTNVQARSAGVLRADGLRDFAVVMGPPPGASADADVTLALLLAQPDGSLKPGPTSGPMTRACRGCDVQVLIAHKALLVQTTVSDSAGTHIVGWQFTASPKDKSGALRLVGVRTVFSSREGSDSHRYVNTANLVTGDKLDVVEDIVHGHRNRVERASKVALRPPIPLAGFAFDAGKLDAETRRDFTP
;
A
#
# COMPACT_ATOMS: atom_id res chain seq x y z
N MET A 1 -27.51 22.33 14.69
CA MET A 1 -26.97 22.87 13.45
C MET A 1 -27.15 21.82 12.38
N HIS A 2 -27.94 22.14 11.35
CA HIS A 2 -28.40 21.20 10.34
C HIS A 2 -27.31 20.89 9.34
N PHE A 3 -26.96 19.61 9.19
CA PHE A 3 -26.24 19.14 8.03
C PHE A 3 -27.22 18.98 6.86
N PRO A 4 -26.89 19.45 5.65
CA PRO A 4 -27.71 19.20 4.49
C PRO A 4 -27.64 17.71 4.12
N ALA A 5 -28.83 17.14 3.95
CA ALA A 5 -29.04 15.79 3.46
C ALA A 5 -28.49 15.67 2.04
N LEU A 6 -27.58 14.73 1.83
CA LEU A 6 -27.15 14.31 0.50
C LEU A 6 -28.31 13.56 -0.18
N VAL A 7 -28.81 14.20 -1.21
CA VAL A 7 -29.87 13.72 -2.10
C VAL A 7 -29.41 12.43 -2.78
N ARG A 8 -30.12 11.34 -2.47
CA ARG A 8 -30.10 10.11 -3.27
C ARG A 8 -30.94 10.34 -4.52
N THR A 9 -30.31 10.56 -5.65
CA THR A 9 -30.96 10.42 -6.95
C THR A 9 -30.86 8.97 -7.42
N ALA A 10 -31.95 8.25 -7.25
CA ALA A 10 -32.17 6.97 -7.89
C ALA A 10 -32.46 7.21 -9.38
N PHE A 11 -31.59 6.77 -10.26
CA PHE A 11 -31.87 6.66 -11.69
C PHE A 11 -32.58 5.34 -11.96
N ALA A 12 -33.90 5.42 -12.04
CA ALA A 12 -34.74 4.44 -12.74
C ALA A 12 -35.09 5.04 -14.11
N GLY A 13 -34.43 4.59 -15.13
CA GLY A 13 -34.70 4.97 -16.53
C GLY A 13 -35.11 3.73 -17.33
N ARG A 14 -36.42 3.60 -17.51
CA ARG A 14 -37.04 2.60 -18.43
C ARG A 14 -36.83 3.02 -19.87
N SER A 15 -36.57 1.99 -20.66
CA SER A 15 -36.63 1.89 -22.11
C SER A 15 -37.79 2.65 -22.76
N ALA A 16 -37.50 3.35 -23.85
CA ALA A 16 -38.44 3.59 -24.93
C ALA A 16 -37.68 3.58 -26.27
N LEU A 17 -37.88 2.49 -26.97
CA LEU A 17 -37.67 2.38 -28.43
C LEU A 17 -38.66 3.33 -29.11
N LEU A 18 -38.18 4.13 -30.03
CA LEU A 18 -38.97 4.52 -31.21
C LEU A 18 -38.04 4.91 -32.38
N ALA A 19 -38.22 4.21 -33.46
CA ALA A 19 -37.59 4.38 -34.75
C ALA A 19 -37.96 5.74 -35.35
N SER A 20 -37.01 6.39 -36.02
CA SER A 20 -37.28 7.32 -37.09
C SER A 20 -36.13 7.22 -38.12
N ALA A 21 -36.42 6.50 -39.19
CA ALA A 21 -35.68 6.57 -40.43
C ALA A 21 -36.07 7.85 -41.16
N ALA A 22 -35.11 8.70 -41.42
CA ALA A 22 -35.24 9.69 -42.49
C ALA A 22 -33.88 9.93 -43.14
N ALA A 23 -33.85 9.60 -44.42
CA ALA A 23 -32.76 9.78 -45.33
C ALA A 23 -32.30 11.25 -45.43
N LEU A 24 -30.99 11.47 -45.41
CA LEU A 24 -30.36 12.60 -46.06
C LEU A 24 -29.17 12.09 -46.86
N LEU A 25 -29.42 11.93 -48.14
CA LEU A 25 -28.43 11.77 -49.19
C LEU A 25 -27.71 13.10 -49.45
N ALA A 26 -26.46 12.97 -49.87
CA ALA A 26 -25.66 13.91 -50.64
C ALA A 26 -24.90 14.97 -49.90
N GLY A 27 -23.62 14.69 -49.78
CA GLY A 27 -22.54 15.61 -49.47
C GLY A 27 -21.23 14.87 -49.52
N CYS A 28 -20.81 14.33 -50.67
CA CYS A 28 -19.43 13.90 -50.91
C CYS A 28 -18.53 15.15 -50.90
N ALA A 29 -18.24 15.67 -49.73
CA ALA A 29 -17.09 16.57 -49.57
C ALA A 29 -15.85 15.67 -49.67
N HIS A 30 -15.14 15.80 -50.78
CA HIS A 30 -13.76 15.33 -50.91
C HIS A 30 -12.94 16.00 -49.86
N HIS A 31 -12.76 15.38 -48.69
CA HIS A 31 -11.68 15.76 -47.80
C HIS A 31 -10.38 15.37 -48.52
N PRO A 32 -9.46 16.33 -48.78
CA PRO A 32 -8.14 15.96 -49.24
C PRO A 32 -7.58 14.97 -48.21
N ALA A 33 -7.12 13.81 -48.71
CA ALA A 33 -6.48 12.83 -47.87
C ALA A 33 -5.38 13.53 -47.05
N ALA A 34 -5.43 13.42 -45.73
CA ALA A 34 -4.39 13.93 -44.89
C ALA A 34 -3.04 13.38 -45.42
N PRO A 35 -2.00 14.19 -45.51
CA PRO A 35 -0.70 13.71 -45.96
C PRO A 35 -0.32 12.53 -45.06
N PRO A 36 0.26 11.45 -45.64
CA PRO A 36 0.69 10.30 -44.84
C PRO A 36 1.59 10.82 -43.72
N ALA A 37 1.31 10.37 -42.50
CA ALA A 37 2.15 10.68 -41.36
C ALA A 37 3.62 10.39 -41.71
N PRO A 38 4.57 11.29 -41.45
CA PRO A 38 5.97 11.05 -41.77
C PRO A 38 6.36 9.69 -41.18
N ALA A 39 7.00 8.86 -41.99
CA ALA A 39 7.49 7.57 -41.51
C ALA A 39 8.37 7.81 -40.27
N PRO A 40 8.17 7.08 -39.20
CA PRO A 40 8.96 7.29 -37.99
C PRO A 40 10.44 7.15 -38.34
N HIS A 41 11.23 8.15 -38.00
CA HIS A 41 12.66 8.14 -38.28
C HIS A 41 13.31 7.00 -37.51
N ARG A 42 14.01 6.13 -38.24
CA ARG A 42 14.89 5.12 -37.64
C ARG A 42 15.97 5.86 -36.86
N VAL A 43 16.06 5.59 -35.57
CA VAL A 43 17.10 6.14 -34.71
C VAL A 43 18.16 5.08 -34.53
N ASP A 44 19.34 5.33 -35.02
CA ASP A 44 20.48 4.50 -34.69
C ASP A 44 20.80 4.73 -33.21
N LEU A 45 20.96 3.64 -32.46
CA LEU A 45 21.33 3.72 -31.05
C LEU A 45 22.64 4.50 -30.91
N PRO A 46 22.72 5.42 -29.90
CA PRO A 46 23.97 6.11 -29.62
C PRO A 46 25.11 5.10 -29.44
N THR A 47 26.26 5.33 -30.02
CA THR A 47 27.42 4.44 -29.93
C THR A 47 28.01 4.35 -28.53
N ASP A 48 27.57 5.17 -27.60
CA ASP A 48 28.07 5.28 -26.21
C ASP A 48 27.06 4.75 -25.18
N THR A 49 26.42 3.62 -25.48
CA THR A 49 25.46 2.99 -24.54
C THR A 49 26.13 2.03 -23.55
N GLY A 50 27.41 1.78 -23.65
CA GLY A 50 28.13 0.75 -22.89
C GLY A 50 27.75 -0.68 -23.29
N LEU A 51 26.89 -0.87 -24.31
CA LEU A 51 26.48 -2.18 -24.80
C LEU A 51 27.49 -2.75 -25.82
N PRO A 52 27.71 -4.08 -25.84
CA PRO A 52 28.45 -4.74 -26.92
C PRO A 52 27.84 -4.43 -28.29
N ALA A 53 28.67 -4.26 -29.32
CA ALA A 53 28.23 -3.89 -30.67
C ALA A 53 27.22 -4.90 -31.28
N SER A 54 27.38 -6.19 -30.99
CA SER A 54 26.42 -7.23 -31.41
C SER A 54 25.05 -7.07 -30.72
N ALA A 55 25.05 -6.74 -29.45
CA ALA A 55 23.83 -6.48 -28.69
C ALA A 55 23.09 -5.23 -29.21
N ALA A 56 23.81 -4.14 -29.45
CA ALA A 56 23.25 -2.92 -30.03
C ALA A 56 22.63 -3.18 -31.41
N ARG A 57 23.27 -3.97 -32.26
CA ARG A 57 22.73 -4.37 -33.57
C ARG A 57 21.46 -5.20 -33.44
N ALA A 58 21.44 -6.20 -32.56
CA ALA A 58 20.28 -7.05 -32.33
C ALA A 58 19.07 -6.23 -31.83
N LEU A 59 19.31 -5.29 -30.90
CA LEU A 59 18.29 -4.41 -30.39
C LEU A 59 17.75 -3.47 -31.48
N ASN A 60 18.62 -2.86 -32.27
CA ASN A 60 18.23 -1.92 -33.33
C ASN A 60 17.39 -2.60 -34.42
N GLN A 61 17.68 -3.87 -34.72
CA GLN A 61 16.86 -4.67 -35.64
C GLN A 61 15.46 -4.94 -35.12
N ARG A 62 15.34 -5.22 -33.83
CA ARG A 62 14.07 -5.62 -33.22
C ARG A 62 13.25 -4.45 -32.72
N PHE A 63 13.91 -3.37 -32.24
CA PHE A 63 13.30 -2.19 -31.61
C PHE A 63 13.83 -0.90 -32.22
N PRO A 64 13.58 -0.61 -33.50
CA PRO A 64 14.20 0.49 -34.25
C PRO A 64 13.82 1.90 -33.76
N TYR A 65 12.80 2.01 -32.87
CA TYR A 65 12.28 3.29 -32.37
C TYR A 65 12.46 3.44 -30.85
N MET A 66 13.24 2.54 -30.24
CA MET A 66 13.53 2.57 -28.82
C MET A 66 15.02 2.77 -28.59
N HIS A 67 15.36 3.33 -27.44
CA HIS A 67 16.74 3.52 -27.02
C HIS A 67 16.98 2.88 -25.64
N PRO A 68 18.19 2.37 -25.34
CA PRO A 68 18.52 1.85 -24.05
C PRO A 68 18.60 2.97 -23.03
N ILE A 69 17.93 2.76 -21.88
CA ILE A 69 17.96 3.67 -20.72
C ILE A 69 18.60 3.01 -19.49
N GLY A 70 18.91 1.72 -19.57
CA GLY A 70 19.60 0.96 -18.54
C GLY A 70 19.86 -0.46 -19.00
N HIS A 71 20.85 -1.12 -18.43
CA HIS A 71 21.13 -2.53 -18.69
C HIS A 71 21.82 -3.19 -17.50
N SER A 72 21.79 -4.52 -17.49
CA SER A 72 22.53 -5.36 -16.57
C SER A 72 23.06 -6.58 -17.33
N ALA A 73 24.26 -7.02 -17.00
CA ALA A 73 24.90 -8.22 -17.54
C ALA A 73 25.03 -9.26 -16.43
N GLY A 74 24.93 -10.54 -16.80
CA GLY A 74 25.13 -11.66 -15.90
C GLY A 74 24.63 -12.96 -16.48
N HIS A 75 24.78 -14.05 -15.75
CA HIS A 75 24.40 -15.38 -16.20
C HIS A 75 22.93 -15.66 -15.88
N LEU A 76 22.07 -15.74 -16.88
CA LEU A 76 20.67 -16.18 -16.75
C LEU A 76 20.54 -17.67 -17.01
N GLN A 77 21.28 -18.18 -18.00
CA GLN A 77 21.32 -19.60 -18.35
C GLN A 77 22.40 -20.33 -17.55
N VAL A 78 22.38 -21.64 -17.63
CA VAL A 78 23.36 -22.49 -16.90
C VAL A 78 24.74 -22.50 -17.61
N ASP A 79 24.82 -21.96 -18.81
CA ASP A 79 26.08 -21.76 -19.51
C ASP A 79 26.85 -20.58 -18.86
N ASP A 80 28.20 -20.62 -18.97
CA ASP A 80 29.05 -19.56 -18.39
C ASP A 80 29.09 -18.28 -19.25
N ALA A 81 28.12 -18.10 -20.16
CA ALA A 81 28.05 -16.92 -21.00
C ALA A 81 27.26 -15.78 -20.33
N ASP A 82 27.76 -14.55 -20.48
CA ASP A 82 27.04 -13.38 -20.00
C ASP A 82 25.83 -13.10 -20.91
N ASP A 83 24.66 -13.05 -20.31
CA ASP A 83 23.43 -12.57 -20.89
C ASP A 83 23.22 -11.09 -20.55
N LEU A 84 22.33 -10.41 -21.29
CA LEU A 84 22.03 -9.00 -21.05
C LEU A 84 20.51 -8.80 -20.87
N ALA A 85 20.16 -8.03 -19.86
CA ALA A 85 18.83 -7.43 -19.75
C ALA A 85 18.97 -5.93 -20.07
N VAL A 86 18.23 -5.45 -21.06
CA VAL A 86 18.31 -4.07 -21.52
C VAL A 86 16.92 -3.42 -21.38
N LEU A 87 16.86 -2.36 -20.60
CA LEU A 87 15.67 -1.53 -20.47
C LEU A 87 15.64 -0.54 -21.62
N LEU A 88 14.57 -0.58 -22.42
CA LEU A 88 14.38 0.23 -23.61
C LEU A 88 13.18 1.18 -23.41
N ALA A 89 13.30 2.42 -23.84
CA ALA A 89 12.19 3.37 -23.87
C ALA A 89 12.02 4.00 -25.26
N PRO A 90 10.80 4.41 -25.65
CA PRO A 90 10.58 5.21 -26.83
C PRO A 90 11.32 6.56 -26.73
N LEU A 91 11.75 7.10 -27.86
CA LEU A 91 12.39 8.40 -27.91
C LEU A 91 11.42 9.49 -27.41
N GLY A 92 11.88 10.28 -26.42
CA GLY A 92 11.11 11.39 -25.87
C GLY A 92 10.03 11.01 -24.85
N GLN A 93 9.91 9.70 -24.51
CA GLN A 93 9.00 9.21 -23.50
C GLN A 93 9.75 8.24 -22.56
N SER A 94 9.61 8.41 -21.26
CA SER A 94 10.21 7.49 -20.26
C SER A 94 9.20 6.48 -19.72
N THR A 95 7.93 6.59 -20.10
CA THR A 95 6.81 5.91 -19.44
C THR A 95 6.48 4.53 -19.98
N ASP A 96 6.81 4.27 -21.25
CA ASP A 96 6.46 3.00 -21.92
C ASP A 96 7.69 2.10 -22.11
N ALA A 97 8.43 1.88 -21.02
CA ALA A 97 9.63 1.06 -21.05
C ALA A 97 9.31 -0.43 -21.23
N VAL A 98 10.17 -1.13 -21.97
CA VAL A 98 10.17 -2.59 -22.09
C VAL A 98 11.54 -3.14 -21.73
N VAL A 99 11.61 -4.38 -21.26
CA VAL A 99 12.88 -5.07 -21.04
C VAL A 99 13.10 -6.09 -22.15
N ALA A 100 14.20 -5.97 -22.87
CA ALA A 100 14.67 -6.98 -23.80
C ALA A 100 15.74 -7.84 -23.11
N VAL A 101 15.62 -9.15 -23.24
CA VAL A 101 16.63 -10.12 -22.77
C VAL A 101 17.37 -10.64 -23.98
N LEU A 102 18.68 -10.48 -23.94
CA LEU A 102 19.59 -10.97 -24.98
C LEU A 102 20.46 -12.09 -24.39
N VAL A 103 20.57 -13.16 -25.12
CA VAL A 103 21.41 -14.29 -24.77
C VAL A 103 22.59 -14.37 -25.74
N THR A 104 23.71 -14.82 -25.22
CA THR A 104 24.92 -15.00 -25.99
C THR A 104 24.84 -16.32 -26.78
N GLY A 105 24.98 -16.23 -28.09
CA GLY A 105 25.01 -17.41 -28.97
C GLY A 105 26.42 -17.96 -29.17
N ALA A 106 26.52 -19.07 -29.90
CA ALA A 106 27.78 -19.63 -30.33
C ALA A 106 28.61 -18.58 -31.13
N GLY A 107 29.79 -18.25 -30.64
CA GLY A 107 30.64 -17.20 -31.23
C GLY A 107 30.60 -15.84 -30.53
N GLY A 108 29.92 -15.71 -29.40
CA GLY A 108 29.86 -14.45 -28.61
C GLY A 108 28.96 -13.36 -29.17
N GLU A 109 28.12 -13.69 -30.15
CA GLU A 109 27.16 -12.76 -30.71
C GLU A 109 25.86 -12.78 -29.90
N TYR A 110 25.32 -11.60 -29.57
CA TYR A 110 24.06 -11.47 -28.86
C TYR A 110 22.86 -11.58 -29.81
N ARG A 111 21.81 -12.28 -29.35
CA ARG A 111 20.50 -12.31 -29.98
C ARG A 111 19.40 -11.98 -28.99
N VAL A 112 18.36 -11.28 -29.39
CA VAL A 112 17.17 -11.06 -28.57
C VAL A 112 16.43 -12.39 -28.37
N ALA A 113 16.43 -12.90 -27.15
CA ALA A 113 15.71 -14.12 -26.78
C ALA A 113 14.23 -13.85 -26.56
N THR A 114 13.93 -12.82 -25.78
CA THR A 114 12.56 -12.42 -25.42
C THR A 114 12.49 -10.95 -25.08
N ALA A 115 11.27 -10.40 -25.00
CA ALA A 115 11.04 -9.05 -24.52
C ALA A 115 9.73 -8.98 -23.73
N SER A 116 9.68 -8.11 -22.73
CA SER A 116 8.49 -7.89 -21.92
C SER A 116 7.40 -7.13 -22.68
N LYS A 117 6.19 -7.11 -22.11
CA LYS A 117 5.23 -6.06 -22.37
C LYS A 117 5.70 -4.74 -21.75
N VAL A 118 5.01 -3.66 -22.04
CA VAL A 118 5.25 -2.36 -21.41
C VAL A 118 5.18 -2.49 -19.88
N ILE A 119 6.18 -1.94 -19.22
CA ILE A 119 6.30 -1.96 -17.75
C ILE A 119 5.64 -0.71 -17.19
N ALA A 120 4.75 -0.90 -16.21
CA ALA A 120 4.04 0.18 -15.51
C ALA A 120 3.40 1.23 -16.44
N PRO A 121 2.56 0.81 -17.42
CA PRO A 121 1.98 1.71 -18.39
C PRO A 121 1.23 2.86 -17.70
N GLY A 122 1.41 4.08 -18.18
CA GLY A 122 0.75 5.28 -17.64
C GLY A 122 1.26 5.75 -16.27
N CYS A 123 2.46 5.33 -15.87
CA CYS A 123 3.09 5.81 -14.63
C CYS A 123 4.26 6.76 -14.94
N ASP A 124 4.00 8.04 -15.00
CA ASP A 124 4.99 9.07 -15.37
C ASP A 124 6.08 9.28 -14.31
N THR A 125 5.82 8.88 -13.06
CA THR A 125 6.75 9.00 -11.94
C THR A 125 7.47 7.72 -11.58
N CYS A 126 7.16 6.61 -12.28
CA CYS A 126 7.80 5.33 -12.01
C CYS A 126 9.25 5.32 -12.50
N THR A 127 10.12 4.77 -11.68
CA THR A 127 11.49 4.44 -12.08
C THR A 127 11.61 2.93 -12.22
N THR A 128 12.10 2.47 -13.37
CA THR A 128 12.35 1.05 -13.61
C THR A 128 13.85 0.81 -13.71
N THR A 129 14.32 -0.26 -13.06
CA THR A 129 15.69 -0.77 -13.22
C THR A 129 15.68 -2.28 -13.39
N VAL A 130 16.72 -2.82 -13.98
CA VAL A 130 16.90 -4.26 -14.20
C VAL A 130 18.24 -4.73 -13.62
N ASP A 131 18.25 -5.95 -13.11
CA ASP A 131 19.44 -6.60 -12.60
C ASP A 131 19.44 -8.10 -12.95
N ILE A 132 20.62 -8.64 -13.27
CA ILE A 132 20.84 -10.07 -13.44
C ILE A 132 21.78 -10.53 -12.35
N ALA A 133 21.29 -11.37 -11.45
CA ALA A 133 22.06 -11.96 -10.38
C ALA A 133 21.53 -13.37 -10.04
N HIS A 134 22.41 -14.29 -9.69
CA HIS A 134 22.06 -15.65 -9.27
C HIS A 134 21.12 -16.39 -10.24
N HIS A 135 21.36 -16.27 -11.53
CA HIS A 135 20.55 -16.82 -12.61
C HIS A 135 19.09 -16.30 -12.65
N LEU A 136 18.87 -15.13 -12.08
CA LEU A 136 17.58 -14.45 -12.07
C LEU A 136 17.68 -13.08 -12.75
N LEU A 137 16.70 -12.77 -13.56
CA LEU A 137 16.40 -11.41 -13.98
C LEU A 137 15.46 -10.78 -12.96
N SER A 138 15.88 -9.72 -12.32
CA SER A 138 15.03 -8.88 -11.47
C SER A 138 14.65 -7.61 -12.20
N VAL A 139 13.35 -7.31 -12.23
CA VAL A 139 12.79 -6.05 -12.73
C VAL A 139 12.23 -5.30 -11.53
N HIS A 140 12.86 -4.18 -11.20
CA HIS A 140 12.47 -3.34 -10.07
C HIS A 140 11.68 -2.14 -10.57
N VAL A 141 10.52 -1.91 -10.01
CA VAL A 141 9.72 -0.71 -10.28
C VAL A 141 9.48 0.04 -8.98
N MET A 142 9.92 1.28 -8.95
CA MET A 142 9.58 2.24 -7.91
C MET A 142 8.35 3.02 -8.36
N ARG A 143 7.36 3.11 -7.49
CA ARG A 143 6.06 3.78 -7.72
C ARG A 143 5.79 4.73 -6.55
N PRO A 144 6.42 5.91 -6.51
CA PRO A 144 6.43 6.77 -5.31
C PRO A 144 5.05 7.19 -4.78
N ALA A 145 4.03 7.12 -5.63
CA ALA A 145 2.66 7.49 -5.28
C ALA A 145 1.72 6.29 -5.05
N ASP A 146 2.22 5.06 -5.14
CA ASP A 146 1.37 3.89 -4.93
C ASP A 146 1.08 3.70 -3.44
N PRO A 147 -0.20 3.75 -3.00
CA PRO A 147 -0.54 3.64 -1.58
C PRO A 147 -0.31 2.23 -1.03
N GLU A 148 -0.27 1.22 -1.89
CA GLU A 148 -0.08 -0.16 -1.46
C GLU A 148 1.40 -0.57 -1.50
N PHE A 149 2.09 -0.27 -2.60
CA PHE A 149 3.47 -0.70 -2.80
C PHE A 149 4.28 0.36 -3.54
N GLU A 150 5.17 1.01 -2.82
CA GLU A 150 6.10 1.97 -3.43
C GLU A 150 7.17 1.26 -4.27
N ARG A 151 7.53 0.04 -3.90
CA ARG A 151 8.52 -0.76 -4.65
C ARG A 151 7.98 -2.15 -4.91
N VAL A 152 8.06 -2.58 -6.17
CA VAL A 152 7.78 -3.97 -6.56
C VAL A 152 8.96 -4.51 -7.37
N THR A 153 9.37 -5.71 -7.05
CA THR A 153 10.42 -6.45 -7.78
C THR A 153 9.83 -7.76 -8.27
N TRP A 154 9.87 -7.98 -9.57
CA TRP A 154 9.53 -9.24 -10.19
C TRP A 154 10.80 -9.98 -10.57
N GLN A 155 10.87 -11.29 -10.24
CA GLN A 155 12.02 -12.14 -10.49
C GLN A 155 11.65 -13.21 -11.51
N PHE A 156 12.45 -13.32 -12.54
CA PHE A 156 12.29 -14.29 -13.61
C PHE A 156 13.51 -15.18 -13.70
N GLY A 157 13.29 -16.46 -13.96
CA GLY A 157 14.34 -17.45 -14.16
C GLY A 157 13.98 -18.42 -15.26
N TYR A 158 15.00 -19.04 -15.86
CA TYR A 158 14.79 -20.18 -16.73
C TYR A 158 14.45 -21.40 -15.89
N ARG A 159 13.50 -22.20 -16.36
CA ARG A 159 13.20 -23.51 -15.80
C ARG A 159 13.83 -24.59 -16.70
N ASP A 160 14.35 -25.62 -16.07
CA ASP A 160 15.04 -26.73 -16.75
C ASP A 160 14.21 -27.48 -17.82
N THR A 161 12.91 -27.21 -17.91
CA THR A 161 12.00 -27.95 -18.75
C THR A 161 11.67 -27.28 -20.08
N ASP A 162 11.89 -25.97 -20.17
CA ASP A 162 11.67 -25.20 -21.40
C ASP A 162 12.58 -23.95 -21.37
N ASP A 163 13.15 -23.61 -22.50
CA ASP A 163 14.03 -22.44 -22.67
C ASP A 163 13.28 -21.09 -22.48
N ALA A 164 12.20 -21.07 -21.70
CA ALA A 164 11.39 -19.89 -21.50
C ALA A 164 11.68 -19.23 -20.14
N LEU A 165 11.93 -17.94 -20.16
CA LEU A 165 12.07 -17.12 -18.97
C LEU A 165 10.70 -16.95 -18.30
N ARG A 166 10.57 -17.36 -17.04
CA ARG A 166 9.29 -17.38 -16.30
C ARG A 166 9.37 -16.67 -15.00
N LEU A 167 8.24 -16.09 -14.57
CA LEU A 167 8.09 -15.47 -13.27
C LEU A 167 8.24 -16.53 -12.16
N VAL A 168 9.24 -16.36 -11.31
CA VAL A 168 9.59 -17.30 -10.22
C VAL A 168 9.43 -16.68 -8.83
N GLY A 169 9.39 -15.35 -8.75
CA GLY A 169 9.23 -14.66 -7.48
C GLY A 169 8.72 -13.23 -7.64
N VAL A 170 8.14 -12.71 -6.58
CA VAL A 170 7.75 -11.31 -6.47
C VAL A 170 8.02 -10.81 -5.05
N THR A 171 8.56 -9.60 -4.96
CA THR A 171 8.71 -8.88 -3.70
C THR A 171 8.08 -7.51 -3.84
N ALA A 172 7.29 -7.12 -2.87
CA ALA A 172 6.72 -5.79 -2.81
C ALA A 172 6.98 -5.16 -1.45
N ALA A 173 7.28 -3.88 -1.43
CA ALA A 173 7.57 -3.16 -0.20
C ALA A 173 6.91 -1.78 -0.19
N GLN A 174 6.44 -1.41 0.99
CA GLN A 174 6.02 -0.06 1.31
C GLN A 174 6.91 0.43 2.45
N PRO A 175 7.72 1.47 2.25
CA PRO A 175 8.52 2.03 3.32
C PRO A 175 7.61 2.61 4.41
N ALA A 176 8.15 2.71 5.62
CA ALA A 176 7.57 3.53 6.65
C ALA A 176 7.56 4.97 6.14
N GLY A 177 6.41 5.60 6.05
CA GLY A 177 6.36 7.03 5.78
C GLY A 177 7.07 7.82 6.89
N ASP A 178 7.06 9.14 6.81
CA ASP A 178 7.65 10.05 7.83
C ASP A 178 7.00 9.93 9.23
N ASP A 179 6.10 8.98 9.41
CA ASP A 179 5.45 8.72 10.68
C ASP A 179 6.34 7.79 11.54
N PRO A 180 6.81 8.24 12.70
CA PRO A 180 7.69 7.44 13.56
C PRO A 180 7.06 6.13 14.06
N ILE A 181 5.74 5.99 13.93
CA ILE A 181 5.00 4.75 14.26
C ILE A 181 4.58 3.96 13.01
N ALA A 182 4.81 4.49 11.81
CA ALA A 182 4.54 3.76 10.59
C ALA A 182 5.57 2.63 10.43
N HIS A 183 5.07 1.44 10.15
CA HIS A 183 5.91 0.28 9.85
C HIS A 183 6.21 0.23 8.36
N SER A 184 7.44 -0.08 7.98
CA SER A 184 7.67 -0.58 6.64
C SER A 184 7.13 -2.00 6.53
N TYR A 185 6.49 -2.28 5.42
CA TYR A 185 5.88 -3.58 5.14
C TYR A 185 6.48 -4.16 3.88
N ALA A 186 6.90 -5.41 3.91
CA ALA A 186 7.39 -6.10 2.75
C ALA A 186 6.72 -7.47 2.60
N ILE A 187 6.47 -7.86 1.36
CA ILE A 187 6.00 -9.19 0.98
C ILE A 187 7.03 -9.80 0.06
N SER A 188 7.39 -11.05 0.29
CA SER A 188 8.18 -11.86 -0.62
C SER A 188 7.44 -13.18 -0.88
N THR A 189 7.16 -13.47 -2.15
CA THR A 189 6.48 -14.70 -2.54
C THR A 189 7.31 -15.46 -3.57
N ASN A 190 7.64 -16.68 -3.25
CA ASN A 190 8.26 -17.64 -4.16
C ASN A 190 7.16 -18.38 -4.93
N LEU A 191 7.06 -18.12 -6.23
CA LEU A 191 6.02 -18.69 -7.09
C LEU A 191 6.32 -20.11 -7.57
N VAL A 192 7.52 -20.62 -7.27
CA VAL A 192 7.89 -22.01 -7.61
C VAL A 192 7.33 -23.00 -6.58
N ASN A 193 7.36 -22.63 -5.30
CA ASN A 193 6.92 -23.49 -4.21
C ASN A 193 5.75 -22.92 -3.39
N GLY A 194 5.26 -21.73 -3.73
CA GLY A 194 4.16 -21.06 -3.05
C GLY A 194 4.52 -20.47 -1.68
N ALA A 195 5.76 -20.51 -1.25
CA ALA A 195 6.17 -19.93 0.02
C ALA A 195 6.05 -18.40 -0.01
N LYS A 196 5.40 -17.85 0.99
CA LYS A 196 5.21 -16.41 1.15
C LYS A 196 5.69 -15.97 2.54
N VAL A 197 6.41 -14.86 2.56
CA VAL A 197 6.86 -14.21 3.79
C VAL A 197 6.38 -12.76 3.76
N ASP A 198 5.55 -12.41 4.71
CA ASP A 198 5.19 -11.04 5.01
C ASP A 198 6.10 -10.55 6.13
N THR A 199 6.72 -9.41 5.95
CA THR A 199 7.66 -8.81 6.91
C THR A 199 7.13 -7.45 7.34
N LEU A 200 7.10 -7.25 8.64
CA LEU A 200 6.82 -5.96 9.26
C LEU A 200 8.11 -5.51 9.94
N ASP A 201 8.77 -4.53 9.37
CA ASP A 201 9.96 -3.96 9.97
C ASP A 201 9.59 -3.06 11.14
N PRO A 202 10.43 -3.02 12.18
CA PRO A 202 10.21 -2.16 13.33
C PRO A 202 10.15 -0.69 12.90
N THR A 203 9.40 0.08 13.67
CA THR A 203 9.44 1.54 13.55
C THR A 203 10.80 2.09 13.98
N GLN A 204 11.12 3.32 13.59
CA GLN A 204 12.31 4.02 14.14
C GLN A 204 12.31 4.05 15.69
N ALA A 205 11.12 3.97 16.28
CA ALA A 205 10.93 3.98 17.71
C ALA A 205 11.22 2.64 18.42
N ASP A 206 11.19 1.51 17.71
CA ASP A 206 11.53 0.18 18.26
C ASP A 206 12.29 -0.67 17.22
N PRO A 207 13.60 -0.43 17.05
CA PRO A 207 14.41 -1.11 16.04
C PRO A 207 14.62 -2.62 16.31
N SER A 208 14.17 -3.14 17.45
CA SER A 208 14.47 -4.51 17.86
C SER A 208 13.46 -5.56 17.36
N ARG A 209 12.36 -5.18 16.74
CA ARG A 209 11.23 -6.10 16.49
C ARG A 209 10.82 -6.24 15.03
N ARG A 210 11.75 -6.65 14.17
CA ARG A 210 11.35 -7.22 12.88
C ARG A 210 10.49 -8.46 13.10
N ARG A 211 9.33 -8.49 12.48
CA ARG A 211 8.39 -9.61 12.58
C ARG A 211 8.18 -10.21 11.21
N GLU A 212 8.16 -11.52 11.15
CA GLU A 212 7.92 -12.27 9.91
C GLU A 212 6.74 -13.21 10.11
N LEU A 213 5.83 -13.20 9.14
CA LEU A 213 4.73 -14.15 9.06
C LEU A 213 4.92 -14.99 7.80
N LYS A 214 5.14 -16.29 8.01
CA LYS A 214 5.27 -17.27 6.92
C LYS A 214 3.90 -17.87 6.60
N SER A 215 3.57 -17.91 5.33
CA SER A 215 2.34 -18.48 4.81
C SER A 215 2.59 -19.14 3.46
N THR A 216 1.56 -19.69 2.85
CA THR A 216 1.63 -20.27 1.51
C THR A 216 0.52 -19.71 0.64
N VAL A 217 0.81 -19.57 -0.64
CA VAL A 217 -0.18 -19.24 -1.67
C VAL A 217 -0.37 -20.43 -2.60
N SER A 218 -1.55 -20.55 -3.19
CA SER A 218 -1.81 -21.56 -4.19
C SER A 218 -0.91 -21.33 -5.40
N LEU A 219 -0.25 -22.39 -5.85
CA LEU A 219 0.56 -22.34 -7.05
C LEU A 219 -0.34 -22.09 -8.26
N ARG A 220 0.11 -21.20 -9.13
CA ARG A 220 -0.52 -20.93 -10.41
C ARG A 220 0.35 -21.45 -11.56
N PRO A 221 -0.18 -21.60 -12.78
CA PRO A 221 0.63 -21.88 -13.94
C PRO A 221 1.76 -20.84 -14.09
N ALA A 222 2.93 -21.30 -14.47
CA ALA A 222 4.08 -20.43 -14.67
C ALA A 222 3.80 -19.37 -15.73
N ILE A 223 4.02 -18.10 -15.43
CA ILE A 223 3.75 -16.97 -16.33
C ILE A 223 5.04 -16.68 -17.11
N ALA A 224 4.96 -16.71 -18.43
CA ALA A 224 6.07 -16.37 -19.29
C ALA A 224 6.36 -14.84 -19.23
N PHE A 225 7.63 -14.47 -19.39
CA PHE A 225 8.09 -13.10 -19.30
C PHE A 225 7.41 -12.16 -20.30
N ASP A 226 7.28 -12.60 -21.54
CA ASP A 226 6.63 -11.87 -22.64
C ASP A 226 5.11 -11.76 -22.49
N ALA A 227 4.51 -12.62 -21.67
CA ALA A 227 3.06 -12.60 -21.38
C ALA A 227 2.71 -11.77 -20.13
N PHE A 228 3.69 -11.48 -19.28
CA PHE A 228 3.43 -10.84 -17.98
C PHE A 228 3.14 -9.33 -18.11
N SER A 229 2.14 -8.86 -17.38
CA SER A 229 1.70 -7.45 -17.40
C SER A 229 2.15 -6.72 -16.15
N PHE A 230 3.36 -6.54 -15.85
CA PHE A 230 4.04 -5.85 -14.73
C PHE A 230 3.16 -4.95 -13.83
N THR A 231 2.00 -5.44 -13.43
CA THR A 231 1.07 -4.74 -12.52
C THR A 231 0.87 -5.57 -11.26
N PRO A 232 0.87 -4.96 -10.05
CA PRO A 232 0.60 -5.70 -8.81
C PRO A 232 -0.74 -6.45 -8.83
N GLN A 233 -1.74 -5.90 -9.54
CA GLN A 233 -3.06 -6.50 -9.70
C GLN A 233 -3.04 -7.87 -10.39
N ALA A 234 -2.00 -8.17 -11.18
CA ALA A 234 -1.82 -9.49 -11.78
C ALA A 234 -1.51 -10.58 -10.75
N LEU A 235 -1.06 -10.19 -9.54
CA LEU A 235 -0.60 -11.07 -8.47
C LEU A 235 -1.30 -10.77 -7.13
N VAL A 236 -2.61 -10.48 -7.16
CA VAL A 236 -3.37 -10.12 -5.93
C VAL A 236 -3.23 -11.15 -4.81
N PRO A 237 -3.38 -12.48 -5.02
CA PRO A 237 -3.24 -13.44 -3.93
C PRO A 237 -1.83 -13.46 -3.32
N GLU A 238 -0.80 -13.31 -4.16
CA GLU A 238 0.59 -13.36 -3.78
C GLU A 238 1.03 -12.10 -3.03
N LEU A 239 0.46 -10.95 -3.41
CA LEU A 239 0.77 -9.64 -2.85
C LEU A 239 -0.25 -9.18 -1.79
N ARG A 240 -1.27 -9.99 -1.49
CA ARG A 240 -2.25 -9.64 -0.46
C ARG A 240 -1.57 -9.52 0.90
N ARG A 241 -1.66 -8.34 1.51
CA ARG A 241 -1.12 -8.07 2.84
C ARG A 241 -1.86 -8.90 3.90
N GLN A 242 -1.09 -9.34 4.90
CA GLN A 242 -1.68 -9.85 6.12
C GLN A 242 -2.06 -8.68 7.04
N PRO A 243 -3.16 -8.79 7.79
CA PRO A 243 -3.52 -7.78 8.78
C PRO A 243 -2.40 -7.63 9.82
N LEU A 244 -2.14 -6.42 10.30
CA LEU A 244 -1.09 -6.15 11.29
C LEU A 244 -1.25 -7.00 12.55
N SER A 245 -2.49 -7.33 12.92
CA SER A 245 -2.80 -8.23 14.03
C SER A 245 -2.23 -9.65 13.86
N ALA A 246 -1.97 -10.09 12.62
CA ALA A 246 -1.35 -11.40 12.37
C ALA A 246 0.13 -11.43 12.75
N PHE A 247 0.81 -10.27 12.75
CA PHE A 247 2.22 -10.15 13.15
C PHE A 247 2.40 -10.03 14.65
N GLU A 248 1.34 -9.75 15.38
CA GLU A 248 1.43 -9.77 16.82
C GLU A 248 1.76 -11.20 17.26
N PRO A 249 2.83 -11.41 18.07
CA PRO A 249 3.05 -12.71 18.65
C PRO A 249 1.73 -13.12 19.28
N ALA A 250 1.38 -14.39 19.12
CA ALA A 250 0.24 -14.98 19.80
C ALA A 250 0.52 -15.03 21.33
N GLU A 251 0.87 -13.90 21.91
CA GLU A 251 0.66 -13.71 23.32
C GLU A 251 -0.83 -13.81 23.49
N SER A 252 -1.23 -15.05 23.67
CA SER A 252 -2.60 -15.36 23.98
C SER A 252 -2.97 -14.50 25.16
N VAL A 253 -3.94 -13.62 24.97
CA VAL A 253 -4.61 -13.03 26.12
C VAL A 253 -4.83 -14.21 27.08
N PRO A 254 -4.27 -14.17 28.29
CA PRO A 254 -4.34 -15.33 29.18
C PRO A 254 -5.77 -15.85 29.28
N ALA A 255 -5.96 -17.15 29.37
CA ALA A 255 -7.30 -17.74 29.36
C ALA A 255 -8.22 -17.14 30.44
N SER A 256 -7.65 -16.76 31.58
CA SER A 256 -8.34 -16.00 32.65
C SER A 256 -8.85 -14.64 32.16
N ALA A 257 -8.05 -13.92 31.36
CA ALA A 257 -8.44 -12.63 30.82
C ALA A 257 -9.49 -12.75 29.73
N VAL A 258 -9.40 -13.79 28.87
CA VAL A 258 -10.45 -14.10 27.88
C VAL A 258 -11.78 -14.39 28.58
N ALA A 259 -11.74 -15.11 29.72
CA ALA A 259 -12.95 -15.37 30.52
C ALA A 259 -13.55 -14.07 31.08
N LEU A 260 -12.73 -13.15 31.58
CA LEU A 260 -13.18 -11.84 32.06
C LEU A 260 -13.79 -11.00 30.92
N LEU A 261 -13.16 -11.01 29.74
CA LEU A 261 -13.66 -10.26 28.58
C LEU A 261 -14.99 -10.86 28.08
N ARG A 262 -15.11 -12.18 27.98
CA ARG A 262 -16.36 -12.84 27.58
C ARG A 262 -17.51 -12.61 28.56
N ALA A 263 -17.22 -12.58 29.87
CA ALA A 263 -18.24 -12.26 30.88
C ALA A 263 -18.75 -10.81 30.73
N ARG A 264 -17.85 -9.88 30.35
CA ARG A 264 -18.20 -8.46 30.21
C ARG A 264 -18.81 -8.14 28.84
N PHE A 265 -18.41 -8.86 27.79
CA PHE A 265 -18.84 -8.64 26.40
C PHE A 265 -19.39 -9.97 25.82
N PRO A 266 -20.57 -10.43 26.28
CA PRO A 266 -21.13 -11.69 25.82
C PRO A 266 -21.42 -11.63 24.32
N GLY A 267 -21.14 -12.73 23.62
CA GLY A 267 -21.38 -12.83 22.17
C GLY A 267 -20.36 -12.11 21.29
N THR A 268 -19.27 -11.57 21.86
CA THR A 268 -18.19 -10.92 21.10
C THR A 268 -16.94 -11.78 21.04
N ASN A 269 -16.08 -11.49 20.05
CA ASN A 269 -14.77 -12.08 19.85
C ASN A 269 -13.67 -11.02 19.89
N VAL A 270 -12.45 -11.44 20.21
CA VAL A 270 -11.25 -10.61 20.09
C VAL A 270 -10.95 -10.40 18.62
N GLN A 271 -10.97 -9.14 18.17
CA GLN A 271 -10.63 -8.76 16.79
C GLN A 271 -9.20 -8.26 16.65
N ALA A 272 -8.74 -7.46 17.61
CA ALA A 272 -7.37 -6.98 17.68
C ALA A 272 -6.90 -6.91 19.14
N ARG A 273 -5.60 -6.95 19.34
CA ARG A 273 -5.00 -6.87 20.66
C ARG A 273 -3.59 -6.33 20.59
N SER A 274 -3.16 -5.73 21.69
CA SER A 274 -1.77 -5.34 21.90
C SER A 274 -1.43 -5.43 23.37
N ALA A 275 -0.18 -5.75 23.68
CA ALA A 275 0.34 -5.83 25.04
C ALA A 275 1.58 -4.94 25.18
N GLY A 276 1.64 -4.19 26.27
CA GLY A 276 2.76 -3.30 26.52
C GLY A 276 2.62 -2.56 27.85
N VAL A 277 3.59 -1.72 28.16
CA VAL A 277 3.60 -0.91 29.39
C VAL A 277 2.86 0.39 29.13
N LEU A 278 1.70 0.57 29.76
CA LEU A 278 0.93 1.83 29.72
C LEU A 278 1.19 2.71 30.97
N ARG A 279 1.41 2.08 32.11
CA ARG A 279 1.48 2.74 33.41
C ARG A 279 2.93 2.89 33.90
N ALA A 280 3.10 3.76 34.88
CA ALA A 280 4.41 4.03 35.48
C ALA A 280 4.98 2.85 36.28
N ASP A 281 4.12 1.89 36.68
CA ASP A 281 4.53 0.70 37.44
C ASP A 281 5.34 -0.31 36.62
N GLY A 282 5.41 -0.13 35.28
CA GLY A 282 6.16 -0.99 34.38
C GLY A 282 5.50 -2.32 34.08
N LEU A 283 4.31 -2.56 34.60
CA LEU A 283 3.57 -3.79 34.36
C LEU A 283 3.00 -3.83 32.93
N ARG A 284 2.89 -5.02 32.38
CA ARG A 284 2.46 -5.24 31.01
C ARG A 284 0.96 -5.35 30.91
N ASP A 285 0.32 -4.29 30.47
CA ASP A 285 -1.11 -4.19 30.25
C ASP A 285 -1.50 -4.71 28.86
N PHE A 286 -2.79 -5.00 28.67
CA PHE A 286 -3.35 -5.43 27.40
C PHE A 286 -4.45 -4.46 26.94
N ALA A 287 -4.43 -4.11 25.64
CA ALA A 287 -5.52 -3.47 24.96
C ALA A 287 -6.16 -4.50 24.03
N VAL A 288 -7.47 -4.66 24.11
CA VAL A 288 -8.21 -5.69 23.37
C VAL A 288 -9.42 -5.06 22.70
N VAL A 289 -9.53 -5.22 21.39
CA VAL A 289 -10.71 -4.83 20.61
C VAL A 289 -11.66 -6.01 20.59
N MET A 290 -12.85 -5.79 21.14
CA MET A 290 -13.95 -6.75 21.19
C MET A 290 -14.96 -6.35 20.11
N GLY A 291 -15.32 -7.30 19.28
CA GLY A 291 -16.28 -7.06 18.18
C GLY A 291 -17.15 -8.29 17.91
N PRO A 292 -18.04 -8.19 16.93
CA PRO A 292 -18.96 -9.27 16.61
C PRO A 292 -18.21 -10.52 16.12
N PRO A 293 -18.82 -11.71 16.23
CA PRO A 293 -18.25 -12.91 15.63
C PRO A 293 -18.22 -12.81 14.10
N PRO A 294 -17.35 -13.57 13.42
CA PRO A 294 -17.33 -13.62 11.96
C PRO A 294 -18.72 -13.94 11.40
N GLY A 295 -19.16 -13.17 10.40
CA GLY A 295 -20.47 -13.33 9.76
C GLY A 295 -21.61 -12.57 10.43
N ALA A 296 -21.39 -11.88 11.54
CA ALA A 296 -22.37 -10.96 12.11
C ALA A 296 -22.57 -9.69 11.26
N SER A 297 -23.63 -8.93 11.54
CA SER A 297 -23.88 -7.66 10.87
C SER A 297 -22.69 -6.70 10.99
N ALA A 298 -22.37 -6.00 9.89
CA ALA A 298 -21.36 -4.95 9.87
C ALA A 298 -21.70 -3.76 10.81
N ASP A 299 -22.94 -3.70 11.31
CA ASP A 299 -23.41 -2.67 12.24
C ASP A 299 -23.22 -3.05 13.73
N ALA A 300 -22.62 -4.22 14.00
CA ALA A 300 -22.42 -4.67 15.37
C ALA A 300 -21.31 -3.87 16.08
N ASP A 301 -21.52 -3.60 17.35
CA ASP A 301 -20.66 -2.74 18.15
C ASP A 301 -19.24 -3.33 18.35
N VAL A 302 -18.25 -2.50 18.07
CA VAL A 302 -16.84 -2.75 18.37
C VAL A 302 -16.44 -1.89 19.57
N THR A 303 -15.77 -2.48 20.55
CA THR A 303 -15.40 -1.80 21.79
C THR A 303 -13.95 -2.12 22.15
N LEU A 304 -13.21 -1.13 22.61
CA LEU A 304 -11.87 -1.30 23.15
C LEU A 304 -11.93 -1.49 24.66
N ALA A 305 -11.34 -2.57 25.15
CA ALA A 305 -11.21 -2.87 26.56
C ALA A 305 -9.73 -2.93 26.97
N LEU A 306 -9.40 -2.40 28.13
CA LEU A 306 -8.10 -2.58 28.75
C LEU A 306 -8.15 -3.67 29.83
N LEU A 307 -7.07 -4.42 29.93
CA LEU A 307 -6.79 -5.31 31.03
C LEU A 307 -5.48 -4.86 31.68
N LEU A 308 -5.55 -4.53 32.94
CA LEU A 308 -4.44 -3.96 33.70
C LEU A 308 -3.75 -5.06 34.49
N ALA A 309 -2.46 -5.26 34.26
CA ALA A 309 -1.65 -6.21 34.98
C ALA A 309 -1.50 -5.80 36.46
N GLN A 310 -1.55 -6.78 37.33
CA GLN A 310 -1.33 -6.60 38.78
C GLN A 310 0.04 -7.16 39.17
N PRO A 311 0.60 -6.74 40.30
CA PRO A 311 1.90 -7.23 40.76
C PRO A 311 1.98 -8.73 41.02
N ASP A 312 0.84 -9.38 41.26
CA ASP A 312 0.71 -10.85 41.40
C ASP A 312 0.61 -11.60 40.09
N GLY A 313 0.73 -10.90 38.95
CA GLY A 313 0.60 -11.47 37.61
C GLY A 313 -0.85 -11.67 37.14
N SER A 314 -1.83 -11.35 37.97
CA SER A 314 -3.24 -11.37 37.55
C SER A 314 -3.57 -10.18 36.64
N LEU A 315 -4.70 -10.26 35.93
CA LEU A 315 -5.23 -9.19 35.10
C LEU A 315 -6.56 -8.70 35.67
N LYS A 316 -6.70 -7.40 35.78
CA LYS A 316 -7.93 -6.74 36.21
C LYS A 316 -8.56 -5.96 35.06
N PRO A 317 -9.90 -5.97 34.90
CA PRO A 317 -10.56 -5.11 33.94
C PRO A 317 -10.23 -3.64 34.20
N GLY A 318 -9.78 -2.97 33.15
CA GLY A 318 -9.51 -1.54 33.13
C GLY A 318 -10.64 -0.74 32.45
N PRO A 319 -10.35 0.50 32.04
CA PRO A 319 -11.30 1.33 31.30
C PRO A 319 -11.72 0.66 29.98
N THR A 320 -12.95 0.96 29.58
CA THR A 320 -13.55 0.50 28.34
C THR A 320 -14.02 1.71 27.56
N SER A 321 -13.79 1.72 26.25
CA SER A 321 -14.34 2.76 25.36
C SER A 321 -15.86 2.65 25.23
N GLY A 322 -16.48 3.68 24.68
CA GLY A 322 -17.79 3.57 24.07
C GLY A 322 -17.71 2.75 22.77
N PRO A 323 -18.89 2.43 22.16
CA PRO A 323 -18.93 1.71 20.89
C PRO A 323 -18.31 2.54 19.76
N MET A 324 -17.52 1.88 18.93
CA MET A 324 -16.79 2.50 17.81
C MET A 324 -17.61 2.49 16.50
N THR A 325 -18.65 1.70 16.41
CA THR A 325 -19.41 1.37 15.18
C THR A 325 -20.15 2.53 14.55
N ARG A 326 -20.61 3.50 15.34
CA ARG A 326 -21.35 4.66 14.79
C ARG A 326 -20.46 5.56 13.94
N ALA A 327 -19.16 5.54 14.20
CA ALA A 327 -18.17 6.35 13.48
C ALA A 327 -17.52 5.60 12.30
N CYS A 328 -17.69 4.27 12.22
CA CYS A 328 -16.81 3.46 11.40
C CYS A 328 -17.47 2.15 10.93
N ARG A 329 -18.42 2.24 10.00
CA ARG A 329 -19.00 1.05 9.36
C ARG A 329 -17.98 0.35 8.48
N GLY A 330 -17.68 -0.91 8.80
CA GLY A 330 -16.76 -1.73 8.00
C GLY A 330 -15.29 -1.33 8.07
N CYS A 331 -14.89 -0.57 9.09
CA CYS A 331 -13.49 -0.22 9.26
C CYS A 331 -12.66 -1.33 9.87
N ASP A 332 -11.38 -1.37 9.48
CA ASP A 332 -10.36 -2.09 10.18
C ASP A 332 -9.93 -1.30 11.43
N VAL A 333 -9.89 -1.96 12.59
CA VAL A 333 -9.49 -1.34 13.86
C VAL A 333 -8.19 -1.99 14.32
N GLN A 334 -7.18 -1.16 14.52
CA GLN A 334 -5.87 -1.58 15.01
C GLN A 334 -5.58 -0.93 16.37
N VAL A 335 -4.88 -1.65 17.22
CA VAL A 335 -4.45 -1.13 18.52
C VAL A 335 -2.99 -1.48 18.75
N LEU A 336 -2.25 -0.54 19.34
CA LEU A 336 -0.85 -0.71 19.70
C LEU A 336 -0.57 -0.05 21.03
N ILE A 337 0.13 -0.76 21.92
CA ILE A 337 0.71 -0.19 23.13
C ILE A 337 2.21 -0.02 22.90
N ALA A 338 2.68 1.22 22.84
CA ALA A 338 4.08 1.55 22.65
C ALA A 338 4.42 2.84 23.43
N HIS A 339 5.65 2.95 23.97
CA HIS A 339 6.15 4.16 24.66
C HIS A 339 5.20 4.72 25.73
N LYS A 340 4.55 3.84 26.50
CA LYS A 340 3.54 4.21 27.51
C LYS A 340 2.31 4.92 26.93
N ALA A 341 2.06 4.75 25.63
CA ALA A 341 0.90 5.25 24.94
C ALA A 341 0.09 4.08 24.38
N LEU A 342 -1.22 4.25 24.36
CA LEU A 342 -2.16 3.43 23.61
C LEU A 342 -2.49 4.17 22.34
N LEU A 343 -2.21 3.56 21.22
CA LEU A 343 -2.56 4.01 19.88
C LEU A 343 -3.73 3.18 19.38
N VAL A 344 -4.76 3.85 18.88
CA VAL A 344 -5.92 3.22 18.25
C VAL A 344 -6.06 3.81 16.86
N GLN A 345 -6.15 3.00 15.85
CA GLN A 345 -6.31 3.44 14.47
C GLN A 345 -7.53 2.77 13.86
N THR A 346 -8.32 3.54 13.16
CA THR A 346 -9.40 3.04 12.31
C THR A 346 -9.10 3.38 10.85
N THR A 347 -9.33 2.43 9.96
CA THR A 347 -9.10 2.59 8.52
C THR A 347 -10.37 2.23 7.77
N VAL A 348 -10.84 3.13 6.93
CA VAL A 348 -11.94 2.91 5.99
C VAL A 348 -11.40 3.12 4.59
N SER A 349 -11.68 2.18 3.70
CA SER A 349 -11.37 2.30 2.28
C SER A 349 -12.64 2.12 1.46
N ASP A 350 -12.92 3.05 0.58
CA ASP A 350 -14.04 3.02 -0.35
C ASP A 350 -13.61 3.55 -1.73
N SER A 351 -14.57 3.76 -2.62
CA SER A 351 -14.29 4.27 -3.98
C SER A 351 -13.76 5.71 -3.99
N ALA A 352 -13.91 6.47 -2.91
CA ALA A 352 -13.39 7.83 -2.79
C ALA A 352 -11.96 7.88 -2.29
N GLY A 353 -11.48 6.78 -1.68
CA GLY A 353 -10.12 6.69 -1.17
C GLY A 353 -10.02 5.96 0.16
N THR A 354 -8.89 6.15 0.83
CA THR A 354 -8.63 5.59 2.16
C THR A 354 -8.62 6.70 3.20
N HIS A 355 -9.41 6.52 4.24
CA HIS A 355 -9.48 7.41 5.39
C HIS A 355 -8.99 6.70 6.64
N ILE A 356 -7.96 7.24 7.28
CA ILE A 356 -7.35 6.72 8.50
C ILE A 356 -7.54 7.76 9.60
N VAL A 357 -8.00 7.31 10.77
CA VAL A 357 -8.01 8.14 11.97
C VAL A 357 -7.27 7.42 13.09
N GLY A 358 -6.26 8.08 13.63
CA GLY A 358 -5.47 7.60 14.75
C GLY A 358 -5.71 8.44 16.00
N TRP A 359 -5.89 7.78 17.14
CA TRP A 359 -6.01 8.40 18.45
C TRP A 359 -4.89 7.91 19.36
N GLN A 360 -4.28 8.82 20.07
CA GLN A 360 -3.23 8.53 21.05
C GLN A 360 -3.69 8.85 22.46
N PHE A 361 -3.64 7.86 23.34
CA PHE A 361 -3.96 7.99 24.75
C PHE A 361 -2.73 7.72 25.60
N THR A 362 -2.56 8.48 26.68
CA THR A 362 -1.51 8.25 27.67
C THR A 362 -2.07 8.31 29.07
N ALA A 363 -1.43 7.59 30.01
CA ALA A 363 -1.69 7.79 31.43
C ALA A 363 -1.01 9.09 31.90
N SER A 364 -1.72 9.89 32.66
CA SER A 364 -1.09 11.05 33.30
C SER A 364 -0.09 10.59 34.36
N PRO A 365 1.16 11.06 34.35
CA PRO A 365 2.15 10.71 35.39
C PRO A 365 1.72 11.06 36.79
N LYS A 366 0.83 12.05 36.91
CA LYS A 366 0.30 12.54 38.20
C LYS A 366 -0.96 11.77 38.66
N ASP A 367 -1.55 10.99 37.76
CA ASP A 367 -2.80 10.26 38.02
C ASP A 367 -2.49 8.81 38.39
N LYS A 368 -2.49 8.52 39.67
CA LYS A 368 -2.27 7.15 40.20
C LYS A 368 -3.38 6.15 39.79
N SER A 369 -4.52 6.64 39.30
CA SER A 369 -5.61 5.76 38.85
C SER A 369 -5.27 5.04 37.56
N GLY A 370 -4.23 5.48 36.84
CA GLY A 370 -3.88 4.94 35.53
C GLY A 370 -4.91 5.25 34.41
N ALA A 371 -5.74 6.28 34.63
CA ALA A 371 -6.72 6.72 33.66
C ALA A 371 -6.02 7.22 32.41
N LEU A 372 -6.35 6.62 31.26
CA LEU A 372 -5.85 7.04 29.96
C LEU A 372 -6.66 8.23 29.43
N ARG A 373 -5.95 9.22 28.92
CA ARG A 373 -6.52 10.44 28.35
C ARG A 373 -6.03 10.63 26.92
N LEU A 374 -6.90 11.11 26.07
CA LEU A 374 -6.57 11.45 24.68
C LEU A 374 -5.58 12.63 24.68
N VAL A 375 -4.44 12.43 24.04
CA VAL A 375 -3.36 13.43 23.95
C VAL A 375 -3.07 13.85 22.51
N GLY A 376 -3.52 13.08 21.54
CA GLY A 376 -3.32 13.38 20.13
C GLY A 376 -4.34 12.71 19.23
N VAL A 377 -4.61 13.35 18.11
CA VAL A 377 -5.43 12.82 17.02
C VAL A 377 -4.70 13.08 15.71
N ARG A 378 -4.78 12.11 14.81
CA ARG A 378 -4.25 12.20 13.44
C ARG A 378 -5.30 11.72 12.47
N THR A 379 -5.51 12.47 11.39
CA THR A 379 -6.34 12.02 10.28
C THR A 379 -5.50 11.98 9.01
N VAL A 380 -5.66 10.94 8.22
CA VAL A 380 -5.06 10.82 6.90
C VAL A 380 -6.17 10.49 5.93
N PHE A 381 -6.24 11.24 4.86
CA PHE A 381 -7.06 10.91 3.71
C PHE A 381 -6.15 10.77 2.51
N SER A 382 -6.30 9.71 1.75
CA SER A 382 -5.62 9.52 0.48
C SER A 382 -6.59 9.05 -0.57
N SER A 383 -6.57 9.70 -1.73
CA SER A 383 -7.34 9.31 -2.90
C SER A 383 -6.43 9.24 -4.11
N ARG A 384 -6.87 8.51 -5.14
CA ARG A 384 -6.17 8.39 -6.40
C ARG A 384 -7.17 8.46 -7.54
N GLU A 385 -6.83 9.24 -8.55
CA GLU A 385 -7.58 9.35 -9.79
C GLU A 385 -6.61 9.20 -10.97
N GLY A 386 -6.60 8.02 -11.61
CA GLY A 386 -5.63 7.69 -12.65
C GLY A 386 -4.18 7.67 -12.11
N SER A 387 -3.32 8.53 -12.67
CA SER A 387 -1.94 8.76 -12.24
C SER A 387 -1.83 9.74 -11.07
N ASP A 388 -2.86 10.52 -10.85
CA ASP A 388 -2.85 11.59 -9.85
C ASP A 388 -3.19 11.04 -8.47
N SER A 389 -2.53 11.54 -7.44
CA SER A 389 -2.80 11.16 -6.07
C SER A 389 -2.87 12.38 -5.17
N HIS A 390 -3.82 12.35 -4.24
CA HIS A 390 -4.03 13.40 -3.26
C HIS A 390 -3.93 12.80 -1.87
N ARG A 391 -3.08 13.37 -1.04
CA ARG A 391 -2.93 12.97 0.35
C ARG A 391 -3.07 14.18 1.26
N TYR A 392 -3.94 14.07 2.23
CA TYR A 392 -4.10 15.04 3.27
C TYR A 392 -3.78 14.40 4.62
N VAL A 393 -2.92 15.02 5.41
CA VAL A 393 -2.58 14.60 6.76
C VAL A 393 -2.84 15.76 7.71
N ASN A 394 -3.59 15.49 8.76
CA ASN A 394 -3.77 16.40 9.87
C ASN A 394 -3.28 15.74 11.15
N THR A 395 -2.57 16.46 11.97
CA THR A 395 -2.11 15.99 13.29
C THR A 395 -2.33 17.09 14.31
N ALA A 396 -3.03 16.78 15.40
CA ALA A 396 -3.25 17.71 16.49
C ALA A 396 -2.75 17.11 17.82
N ASN A 397 -1.94 17.89 18.53
CA ASN A 397 -1.50 17.59 19.88
C ASN A 397 -2.46 18.29 20.86
N LEU A 398 -3.26 17.53 21.56
CA LEU A 398 -4.30 18.05 22.46
C LEU A 398 -3.75 18.55 23.81
N VAL A 399 -2.46 18.28 24.08
CA VAL A 399 -1.78 18.78 25.29
C VAL A 399 -1.21 20.17 25.08
N THR A 400 -0.63 20.43 23.90
CA THR A 400 -0.01 21.72 23.56
C THR A 400 -0.89 22.62 22.69
N GLY A 401 -1.94 22.06 22.09
CA GLY A 401 -2.78 22.72 21.13
C GLY A 401 -2.15 22.87 19.73
N ASP A 402 -0.95 22.30 19.51
CA ASP A 402 -0.31 22.36 18.20
C ASP A 402 -1.06 21.52 17.19
N LYS A 403 -1.26 22.08 16.01
CA LYS A 403 -1.87 21.42 14.87
C LYS A 403 -1.02 21.61 13.62
N LEU A 404 -0.82 20.54 12.88
CA LEU A 404 -0.12 20.53 11.59
C LEU A 404 -1.02 19.89 10.54
N ASP A 405 -1.28 20.63 9.49
CA ASP A 405 -1.95 20.17 8.26
C ASP A 405 -0.91 20.04 7.15
N VAL A 406 -0.92 18.93 6.44
CA VAL A 406 -0.06 18.67 5.29
C VAL A 406 -0.94 18.23 4.13
N VAL A 407 -0.83 18.91 3.00
CA VAL A 407 -1.41 18.51 1.71
C VAL A 407 -0.27 18.08 0.81
N GLU A 408 -0.40 16.94 0.23
CA GLU A 408 0.57 16.39 -0.71
C GLU A 408 -0.19 15.89 -1.95
N ASP A 409 0.05 16.56 -3.06
CA ASP A 409 -0.56 16.25 -4.35
C ASP A 409 0.52 15.81 -5.33
N ILE A 410 0.26 14.73 -6.04
CA ILE A 410 1.05 14.33 -7.20
C ILE A 410 0.11 14.44 -8.40
N VAL A 411 0.34 15.41 -9.25
CA VAL A 411 -0.46 15.70 -10.45
C VAL A 411 0.46 15.69 -11.65
N HIS A 412 0.18 14.83 -12.63
CA HIS A 412 1.03 14.66 -13.82
C HIS A 412 2.52 14.42 -13.49
N GLY A 413 2.78 13.68 -12.40
CA GLY A 413 4.13 13.39 -11.94
C GLY A 413 4.83 14.51 -11.13
N HIS A 414 4.21 15.66 -11.00
CA HIS A 414 4.76 16.76 -10.19
C HIS A 414 4.23 16.68 -8.77
N ARG A 415 5.15 16.58 -7.80
CA ARG A 415 4.82 16.56 -6.37
C ARG A 415 4.73 17.99 -5.86
N ASN A 416 3.59 18.36 -5.30
CA ASN A 416 3.38 19.58 -4.56
C ASN A 416 3.10 19.20 -3.10
N ARG A 417 3.82 19.81 -2.16
CA ARG A 417 3.60 19.61 -0.72
C ARG A 417 3.49 20.96 -0.03
N VAL A 418 2.39 21.15 0.69
CA VAL A 418 2.11 22.36 1.45
C VAL A 418 1.88 21.98 2.90
N GLU A 419 2.53 22.67 3.82
CA GLU A 419 2.38 22.48 5.26
C GLU A 419 1.85 23.75 5.92
N ARG A 420 0.95 23.59 6.86
CA ARG A 420 0.40 24.70 7.64
C ARG A 420 0.35 24.33 9.11
N ALA A 421 1.12 25.03 9.93
CA ALA A 421 1.02 24.95 11.37
C ALA A 421 -0.04 25.91 11.88
N SER A 422 -0.84 25.48 12.84
CA SER A 422 -1.88 26.27 13.48
C SER A 422 -2.03 25.87 14.96
N LYS A 423 -2.96 26.48 15.67
CA LYS A 423 -3.27 26.15 17.06
C LYS A 423 -4.75 25.82 17.17
N VAL A 424 -5.05 24.82 17.97
CA VAL A 424 -6.42 24.52 18.41
C VAL A 424 -6.59 24.88 19.88
N ALA A 425 -7.80 25.21 20.26
CA ALA A 425 -8.12 25.50 21.64
C ALA A 425 -7.91 24.25 22.49
N LEU A 426 -7.21 24.40 23.63
CA LEU A 426 -7.05 23.31 24.57
C LEU A 426 -8.41 22.91 25.16
N ARG A 427 -8.66 21.61 25.15
CA ARG A 427 -9.86 21.02 25.75
C ARG A 427 -9.58 20.40 27.11
N PRO A 428 -10.60 20.24 27.94
CA PRO A 428 -10.48 19.37 29.09
C PRO A 428 -10.02 17.96 28.67
N PRO A 429 -9.20 17.30 29.48
CA PRO A 429 -8.73 15.95 29.16
C PRO A 429 -9.89 14.99 28.89
N ILE A 430 -9.88 14.34 27.72
CA ILE A 430 -10.90 13.39 27.30
C ILE A 430 -10.47 11.99 27.75
N PRO A 431 -11.21 11.33 28.66
CA PRO A 431 -10.84 9.99 29.13
C PRO A 431 -11.16 8.94 28.06
N LEU A 432 -10.40 7.84 28.07
CA LEU A 432 -10.71 6.67 27.25
C LEU A 432 -12.06 6.04 27.64
N ALA A 433 -12.39 6.07 28.93
CA ALA A 433 -13.65 5.54 29.41
C ALA A 433 -14.85 6.24 28.76
N GLY A 434 -15.64 5.46 28.02
CA GLY A 434 -16.78 5.97 27.27
C GLY A 434 -16.45 6.76 26.00
N PHE A 435 -15.19 6.85 25.60
CA PHE A 435 -14.80 7.53 24.35
C PHE A 435 -15.32 6.78 23.11
N ALA A 436 -16.04 7.46 22.25
CA ALA A 436 -16.78 6.86 21.13
C ALA A 436 -15.99 6.83 19.80
N PHE A 437 -14.72 7.24 19.77
CA PHE A 437 -13.86 7.30 18.58
C PHE A 437 -14.50 8.06 17.39
N ASP A 438 -15.29 9.08 17.70
CA ASP A 438 -15.98 9.91 16.73
C ASP A 438 -15.14 11.16 16.42
N ALA A 439 -14.53 11.20 15.23
CA ALA A 439 -13.72 12.31 14.77
C ALA A 439 -14.55 13.62 14.65
N GLY A 440 -15.86 13.54 14.40
CA GLY A 440 -16.74 14.70 14.33
C GLY A 440 -16.86 15.45 15.66
N LYS A 441 -16.58 14.77 16.79
CA LYS A 441 -16.53 15.42 18.12
C LYS A 441 -15.25 16.22 18.32
N LEU A 442 -14.27 16.06 17.47
CA LEU A 442 -12.99 16.77 17.43
C LEU A 442 -12.88 17.63 16.16
N ASP A 443 -13.98 18.29 15.77
CA ASP A 443 -14.06 19.02 14.50
C ASP A 443 -12.95 20.08 14.36
N ALA A 444 -12.64 20.82 15.41
CA ALA A 444 -11.58 21.84 15.36
C ALA A 444 -10.20 21.22 15.13
N GLU A 445 -9.95 20.05 15.73
CA GLU A 445 -8.69 19.33 15.68
C GLU A 445 -8.53 18.54 14.37
N THR A 446 -9.62 18.05 13.80
CA THR A 446 -9.64 17.19 12.61
C THR A 446 -10.05 17.89 11.32
N ARG A 447 -10.61 19.11 11.42
CA ARG A 447 -11.05 19.88 10.26
C ARG A 447 -9.85 20.33 9.41
N ARG A 448 -10.01 20.25 8.09
CA ARG A 448 -9.05 20.79 7.14
C ARG A 448 -9.04 22.33 7.20
N ASP A 449 -7.87 22.91 7.43
CA ASP A 449 -7.66 24.35 7.40
C ASP A 449 -7.23 24.85 5.99
N PHE A 450 -7.11 23.96 5.03
CA PHE A 450 -6.89 24.27 3.62
C PHE A 450 -8.23 24.22 2.87
N THR A 451 -8.57 25.33 2.22
CA THR A 451 -9.45 25.33 1.05
C THR A 451 -8.55 25.08 -0.16
N PRO A 452 -8.84 24.09 -1.01
CA PRO A 452 -8.05 23.85 -2.23
C PRO A 452 -8.08 25.05 -3.17
#